data_f535ec18650718e1984ff7fb2a276002
#
_entry.id   f535ec18650718e1984ff7fb2a276002
#
_cell.length_a   1.000
_cell.length_b   1.000
_cell.length_c   1.000
_cell.angle_alpha   90.00
_cell.angle_beta   90.00
_cell.angle_gamma   90.00
#
_symmetry.space_group_name_H-M   'P 1'
#
loop_
_entity.id
_entity.type
_entity.pdbx_description
1 polymer ?
#
loop_
_entity_poly.entity_id
_entity_poly.type
_entity_poly.pdbx_seq_one_letter_code
_entity_poly.pdbx_strand_id
1 'polypeptide(L)'
;MPQTIYVSPRSLGAPDSRPPGVVTRDLARLFAGSPALAGVSLRVDAGRTVGLLGANGAGKTTLLRLLATAIRASYGRAEVDGLDVDREADLVRGRIAYLSHSTGLYDDLTARENLRFAAAMLGTQDAEARVDRALADVGLAERARDRVGDFSAGMRKRVALARILLGNASVVLLDEPYAALDGEGLGLIDQLLEAWRAVGVTVLVASHATERLEPYLDGSVVLERGLVSAVAGSGVASLPPTLPVGRTPASTGWLA
;
A
#
# COMPACT_ATOMS: atom_id res chain seq x y z
N MET A 1 -8.57 -27.75 4.20
CA MET A 1 -7.17 -27.31 4.33
C MET A 1 -7.11 -25.90 3.86
N PRO A 2 -6.56 -24.92 4.61
CA PRO A 2 -6.38 -23.57 4.09
C PRO A 2 -5.47 -23.65 2.86
N GLN A 3 -5.92 -23.10 1.73
CA GLN A 3 -5.10 -23.01 0.52
C GLN A 3 -3.96 -22.03 0.81
N THR A 4 -2.73 -22.47 0.61
CA THR A 4 -1.57 -21.57 0.71
C THR A 4 -1.64 -20.56 -0.44
N ILE A 5 -1.80 -19.29 -0.10
CA ILE A 5 -1.82 -18.21 -1.10
C ILE A 5 -0.44 -18.12 -1.74
N TYR A 6 -0.43 -18.11 -3.06
CA TYR A 6 0.81 -17.99 -3.82
C TYR A 6 1.14 -16.52 -4.06
N VAL A 7 2.11 -16.01 -3.33
CA VAL A 7 2.79 -14.75 -3.66
C VAL A 7 3.99 -15.11 -4.53
N SER A 8 3.99 -14.65 -5.79
CA SER A 8 5.12 -14.91 -6.70
C SER A 8 6.39 -14.28 -6.11
N PRO A 9 7.41 -15.08 -5.77
CA PRO A 9 8.64 -14.50 -5.28
C PRO A 9 9.30 -13.75 -6.46
N ARG A 10 9.35 -12.43 -6.37
CA ARG A 10 10.42 -11.73 -7.08
C ARG A 10 11.72 -12.23 -6.47
N SER A 11 12.78 -12.40 -7.26
CA SER A 11 14.12 -12.63 -6.71
C SER A 11 14.56 -11.33 -5.99
N LEU A 12 13.96 -11.11 -4.81
CA LEU A 12 14.34 -10.03 -3.92
C LEU A 12 15.60 -10.54 -3.22
N GLY A 13 16.75 -9.90 -3.43
CA GLY A 13 17.96 -10.20 -2.65
C GLY A 13 17.71 -10.16 -1.15
N ALA A 14 18.70 -10.56 -0.34
CA ALA A 14 18.57 -10.47 1.12
C ALA A 14 18.10 -9.06 1.55
N PRO A 15 17.20 -8.91 2.54
CA PRO A 15 16.66 -7.62 2.94
C PRO A 15 17.73 -6.56 3.23
N ASP A 16 18.83 -6.95 3.88
CA ASP A 16 19.93 -6.06 4.25
C ASP A 16 20.75 -5.55 3.05
N SER A 17 20.65 -6.18 1.88
CA SER A 17 21.36 -5.78 0.64
C SER A 17 20.49 -4.88 -0.26
N ARG A 18 19.23 -4.65 0.10
CA ARG A 18 18.28 -3.85 -0.68
C ARG A 18 18.21 -2.40 -0.21
N PRO A 19 17.84 -1.45 -1.08
CA PRO A 19 17.47 -0.13 -0.62
C PRO A 19 16.28 -0.23 0.36
N PRO A 20 16.07 0.78 1.23
CA PRO A 20 14.89 0.85 2.06
C PRO A 20 13.62 0.71 1.23
N GLY A 21 12.60 0.03 1.78
CA GLY A 21 11.32 -0.11 1.10
C GLY A 21 10.64 1.24 0.87
N VAL A 22 10.72 2.14 1.86
CA VAL A 22 10.22 3.52 1.76
C VAL A 22 11.13 4.49 2.48
N VAL A 23 11.39 5.64 1.85
CA VAL A 23 12.01 6.80 2.49
C VAL A 23 11.21 8.05 2.15
N THR A 24 10.89 8.87 3.14
CA THR A 24 10.32 10.21 2.92
C THR A 24 11.16 11.25 3.63
N ARG A 25 11.26 12.45 3.06
CA ARG A 25 11.99 13.58 3.64
C ARG A 25 11.14 14.84 3.49
N ASP A 26 10.72 15.41 4.61
CA ASP A 26 9.89 16.60 4.71
C ASP A 26 8.66 16.56 3.79
N LEU A 27 8.11 15.35 3.61
CA LEU A 27 7.04 15.11 2.66
C LEU A 27 5.76 15.79 3.10
N ALA A 28 5.27 16.72 2.27
CA ALA A 28 4.09 17.51 2.56
C ALA A 28 3.09 17.48 1.39
N ARG A 29 1.80 17.50 1.72
CA ARG A 29 0.71 17.64 0.75
C ARG A 29 -0.36 18.59 1.26
N LEU A 30 -0.63 19.62 0.47
CA LEU A 30 -1.70 20.59 0.73
C LEU A 30 -2.87 20.32 -0.22
N PHE A 31 -4.09 20.45 0.32
CA PHE A 31 -5.33 20.48 -0.46
C PHE A 31 -6.02 21.81 -0.16
N ALA A 32 -6.20 22.63 -1.18
CA ALA A 32 -6.77 23.98 -1.05
C ALA A 32 -6.12 24.81 0.08
N GLY A 33 -4.80 24.72 0.23
CA GLY A 33 -4.03 25.43 1.25
C GLY A 33 -3.97 24.73 2.62
N SER A 34 -4.81 23.73 2.89
CA SER A 34 -4.80 22.98 4.15
C SER A 34 -3.84 21.79 4.08
N PRO A 35 -2.90 21.62 5.03
CA PRO A 35 -1.95 20.52 5.02
C PRO A 35 -2.65 19.20 5.44
N ALA A 36 -2.63 18.21 4.54
CA ALA A 36 -2.95 16.83 4.87
C ALA A 36 -1.71 16.04 5.35
N LEU A 37 -0.53 16.44 4.85
CA LEU A 37 0.78 16.08 5.41
C LEU A 37 1.60 17.36 5.55
N ALA A 38 2.33 17.48 6.66
CA ALA A 38 2.99 18.72 7.06
C ALA A 38 4.52 18.57 7.26
N GLY A 39 5.14 17.58 6.58
CA GLY A 39 6.58 17.34 6.67
C GLY A 39 6.92 15.96 7.25
N VAL A 40 6.36 14.90 6.68
CA VAL A 40 6.63 13.51 7.11
C VAL A 40 8.02 13.10 6.66
N SER A 41 8.90 12.79 7.62
CA SER A 41 10.25 12.28 7.40
C SER A 41 10.37 10.92 8.08
N LEU A 42 10.39 9.83 7.30
CA LEU A 42 10.45 8.46 7.81
C LEU A 42 11.26 7.55 6.88
N ARG A 43 11.75 6.46 7.43
CA ARG A 43 12.39 5.35 6.73
C ARG A 43 11.73 4.06 7.16
N VAL A 44 11.41 3.21 6.20
CA VAL A 44 10.98 1.82 6.40
C VAL A 44 11.97 0.92 5.68
N ASP A 45 12.57 0.00 6.40
CA ASP A 45 13.53 -0.94 5.84
C ASP A 45 12.84 -1.97 4.92
N ALA A 46 13.59 -2.54 3.98
CA ALA A 46 13.08 -3.54 3.06
C ALA A 46 12.58 -4.79 3.81
N GLY A 47 11.47 -5.38 3.35
CA GLY A 47 10.91 -6.62 3.90
C GLY A 47 10.22 -6.47 5.25
N ARG A 48 9.94 -5.24 5.69
CA ARG A 48 9.23 -4.99 6.96
C ARG A 48 7.76 -4.72 6.74
N THR A 49 6.95 -5.18 7.69
CA THR A 49 5.53 -4.84 7.77
C THR A 49 5.34 -3.75 8.82
N VAL A 50 4.88 -2.58 8.39
CA VAL A 50 4.75 -1.38 9.23
C VAL A 50 3.31 -0.89 9.24
N GLY A 51 2.77 -0.70 10.44
CA GLY A 51 1.46 -0.10 10.68
C GLY A 51 1.51 1.43 10.61
N LEU A 52 0.61 2.02 9.83
CA LEU A 52 0.35 3.46 9.85
C LEU A 52 -0.88 3.73 10.72
N LEU A 53 -0.64 4.24 11.92
CA LEU A 53 -1.66 4.46 12.95
C LEU A 53 -2.02 5.94 13.05
N GLY A 54 -3.13 6.24 13.69
CA GLY A 54 -3.60 7.61 13.94
C GLY A 54 -5.08 7.78 13.62
N ALA A 55 -5.67 8.87 14.07
CA ALA A 55 -7.08 9.19 13.89
C ALA A 55 -7.47 9.37 12.40
N ASN A 56 -8.77 9.43 12.13
CA ASN A 56 -9.26 9.83 10.81
C ASN A 56 -8.78 11.25 10.49
N GLY A 57 -8.35 11.46 9.25
CA GLY A 57 -7.77 12.75 8.84
C GLY A 57 -6.31 12.98 9.27
N ALA A 58 -5.65 12.01 9.95
CA ALA A 58 -4.24 12.15 10.35
C ALA A 58 -3.23 12.19 9.18
N GLY A 59 -3.66 11.82 7.94
CA GLY A 59 -2.81 11.84 6.77
C GLY A 59 -2.41 10.45 6.23
N LYS A 60 -2.86 9.36 6.86
CA LYS A 60 -2.49 7.97 6.48
C LYS A 60 -2.74 7.66 4.99
N THR A 61 -3.99 7.82 4.54
CA THR A 61 -4.38 7.64 3.12
C THR A 61 -3.60 8.56 2.19
N THR A 62 -3.35 9.82 2.61
CA THR A 62 -2.58 10.77 1.81
C THR A 62 -1.14 10.31 1.63
N LEU A 63 -0.51 9.80 2.70
CA LEU A 63 0.84 9.22 2.62
C LEU A 63 0.88 8.02 1.68
N LEU A 64 -0.05 7.07 1.83
CA LEU A 64 -0.12 5.90 0.94
C LEU A 64 -0.33 6.31 -0.53
N ARG A 65 -1.19 7.30 -0.80
CA ARG A 65 -1.45 7.79 -2.17
C ARG A 65 -0.25 8.49 -2.79
N LEU A 66 0.57 9.20 -2.01
CA LEU A 66 1.84 9.79 -2.49
C LEU A 66 2.83 8.68 -2.85
N LEU A 67 3.03 7.71 -1.96
CA LEU A 67 3.91 6.57 -2.21
C LEU A 67 3.44 5.72 -3.40
N ALA A 68 2.12 5.61 -3.59
CA ALA A 68 1.51 4.94 -4.73
C ALA A 68 1.57 5.74 -6.05
N THR A 69 2.22 6.90 -6.07
CA THR A 69 2.23 7.84 -7.23
C THR A 69 0.83 8.27 -7.69
N ALA A 70 -0.21 8.07 -6.87
CA ALA A 70 -1.59 8.44 -7.21
C ALA A 70 -1.86 9.94 -7.09
N ILE A 71 -1.07 10.64 -6.29
CA ILE A 71 -1.04 12.11 -6.16
C ILE A 71 0.41 12.56 -6.02
N ARG A 72 0.69 13.81 -6.36
CA ARG A 72 2.03 14.41 -6.22
C ARG A 72 2.20 15.11 -4.88
N ALA A 73 3.41 15.15 -4.37
CA ALA A 73 3.77 15.95 -3.21
C ALA A 73 3.66 17.45 -3.52
N SER A 74 3.32 18.25 -2.50
CA SER A 74 3.43 19.71 -2.59
C SER A 74 4.86 20.15 -2.27
N TYR A 75 5.52 19.47 -1.31
CA TYR A 75 6.91 19.71 -0.89
C TYR A 75 7.54 18.41 -0.40
N GLY A 76 8.86 18.44 -0.29
CA GLY A 76 9.63 17.27 0.14
C GLY A 76 9.81 16.25 -0.97
N ARG A 77 10.20 15.03 -0.61
CA ARG A 77 10.41 13.93 -1.55
C ARG A 77 10.11 12.59 -0.90
N ALA A 78 9.80 11.60 -1.73
CA ALA A 78 9.65 10.23 -1.31
C ALA A 78 10.32 9.28 -2.29
N GLU A 79 10.84 8.18 -1.77
CA GLU A 79 11.44 7.10 -2.52
C GLU A 79 10.75 5.78 -2.14
N VAL A 80 10.54 4.92 -3.11
CA VAL A 80 10.01 3.56 -2.94
C VAL A 80 10.95 2.59 -3.61
N ASP A 81 11.48 1.63 -2.85
CA ASP A 81 12.46 0.63 -3.33
C ASP A 81 13.67 1.31 -4.02
N GLY A 82 14.10 2.48 -3.48
CA GLY A 82 15.18 3.30 -3.98
C GLY A 82 14.86 4.18 -5.19
N LEU A 83 13.61 4.21 -5.67
CA LEU A 83 13.16 5.02 -6.81
C LEU A 83 12.38 6.25 -6.33
N ASP A 84 12.65 7.41 -6.92
CA ASP A 84 11.94 8.67 -6.63
C ASP A 84 10.50 8.62 -7.17
N VAL A 85 9.50 8.85 -6.30
CA VAL A 85 8.09 8.70 -6.65
C VAL A 85 7.58 9.73 -7.67
N ASP A 86 8.22 10.88 -7.81
CA ASP A 86 7.83 11.91 -8.75
C ASP A 86 8.60 11.83 -10.08
N ARG A 87 9.90 11.50 -10.02
CA ARG A 87 10.78 11.47 -11.20
C ARG A 87 10.75 10.14 -11.93
N GLU A 88 10.55 9.05 -11.18
CA GLU A 88 10.61 7.67 -11.68
C GLU A 88 9.26 6.96 -11.48
N ALA A 89 8.14 7.70 -11.55
CA ALA A 89 6.81 7.22 -11.23
C ALA A 89 6.42 5.93 -11.97
N ASP A 90 6.78 5.77 -13.23
CA ASP A 90 6.47 4.55 -14.00
C ASP A 90 7.23 3.34 -13.49
N LEU A 91 8.50 3.51 -13.10
CA LEU A 91 9.29 2.45 -12.48
C LEU A 91 8.76 2.09 -11.10
N VAL A 92 8.36 3.10 -10.31
CA VAL A 92 7.73 2.90 -8.99
C VAL A 92 6.44 2.10 -9.13
N ARG A 93 5.57 2.40 -10.11
CA ARG A 93 4.32 1.63 -10.36
C ARG A 93 4.59 0.16 -10.64
N GLY A 94 5.71 -0.18 -11.25
CA GLY A 94 6.15 -1.58 -11.44
C GLY A 94 6.68 -2.26 -10.18
N ARG A 95 6.89 -1.51 -9.09
CA ARG A 95 7.40 -2.01 -7.80
C ARG A 95 6.36 -2.11 -6.72
N ILE A 96 5.24 -1.40 -6.87
CA ILE A 96 4.22 -1.30 -5.85
C ILE A 96 2.96 -2.06 -6.21
N ALA A 97 2.23 -2.47 -5.17
CA ALA A 97 0.81 -2.79 -5.25
C ALA A 97 0.06 -1.95 -4.22
N TYR A 98 -1.04 -1.34 -4.62
CA TYR A 98 -1.82 -0.46 -3.76
C TYR A 98 -3.28 -0.90 -3.66
N LEU A 99 -3.72 -1.24 -2.46
CA LEU A 99 -5.12 -1.42 -2.09
C LEU A 99 -5.63 -0.10 -1.52
N SER A 100 -6.36 0.65 -2.31
CA SER A 100 -7.01 1.87 -1.86
C SER A 100 -8.36 1.59 -1.19
N HIS A 101 -8.88 2.58 -0.48
CA HIS A 101 -10.21 2.51 0.11
C HIS A 101 -11.31 2.24 -0.94
N SER A 102 -11.22 2.88 -2.12
CA SER A 102 -12.04 2.53 -3.28
C SER A 102 -11.35 1.43 -4.08
N THR A 103 -12.09 0.39 -4.47
CA THR A 103 -11.51 -0.77 -5.17
C THR A 103 -10.98 -0.46 -6.56
N GLY A 104 -11.51 0.59 -7.23
CA GLY A 104 -11.11 0.99 -8.57
C GLY A 104 -11.38 -0.11 -9.61
N LEU A 105 -12.44 -0.87 -9.41
CA LEU A 105 -12.90 -1.91 -10.33
C LEU A 105 -13.95 -1.33 -11.30
N TYR A 106 -14.04 -1.92 -12.47
CA TYR A 106 -15.06 -1.60 -13.47
C TYR A 106 -16.31 -2.45 -13.21
N ASP A 107 -17.39 -1.81 -12.81
CA ASP A 107 -18.64 -2.47 -12.40
C ASP A 107 -19.29 -3.26 -13.52
N ASP A 108 -19.18 -2.80 -14.77
CA ASP A 108 -19.74 -3.45 -15.97
C ASP A 108 -18.94 -4.68 -16.43
N LEU A 109 -17.71 -4.83 -15.96
CA LEU A 109 -16.87 -5.97 -16.28
C LEU A 109 -17.04 -7.08 -15.25
N THR A 110 -16.84 -8.32 -15.69
CA THR A 110 -16.74 -9.49 -14.80
C THR A 110 -15.49 -9.41 -13.93
N ALA A 111 -15.44 -10.21 -12.85
CA ALA A 111 -14.24 -10.31 -12.00
C ALA A 111 -13.01 -10.72 -12.84
N ARG A 112 -13.17 -11.70 -13.73
CA ARG A 112 -12.10 -12.15 -14.64
C ARG A 112 -11.64 -11.04 -15.58
N GLU A 113 -12.55 -10.30 -16.21
CA GLU A 113 -12.21 -9.22 -17.14
C GLU A 113 -11.49 -8.08 -16.43
N ASN A 114 -11.91 -7.70 -15.22
CA ASN A 114 -11.18 -6.74 -14.38
C ASN A 114 -9.73 -7.18 -14.13
N LEU A 115 -9.51 -8.44 -13.80
CA LEU A 115 -8.17 -8.97 -13.55
C LEU A 115 -7.35 -9.11 -14.84
N ARG A 116 -7.95 -9.52 -15.96
CA ARG A 116 -7.29 -9.54 -17.27
C ARG A 116 -6.81 -8.15 -17.69
N PHE A 117 -7.67 -7.15 -17.51
CA PHE A 117 -7.30 -5.76 -17.78
C PHE A 117 -6.09 -5.35 -16.93
N ALA A 118 -6.12 -5.64 -15.62
CA ALA A 118 -5.01 -5.33 -14.74
C ALA A 118 -3.72 -6.10 -15.12
N ALA A 119 -3.83 -7.39 -15.45
CA ALA A 119 -2.71 -8.21 -15.89
C ALA A 119 -2.05 -7.66 -17.17
N ALA A 120 -2.87 -7.20 -18.13
CA ALA A 120 -2.38 -6.57 -19.36
C ALA A 120 -1.62 -5.26 -19.06
N MET A 121 -2.16 -4.41 -18.18
CA MET A 121 -1.51 -3.17 -17.75
C MET A 121 -0.18 -3.40 -17.01
N LEU A 122 -0.08 -4.51 -16.27
CA LEU A 122 1.13 -4.91 -15.55
C LEU A 122 2.16 -5.65 -16.43
N GLY A 123 1.80 -5.99 -17.67
CA GLY A 123 2.64 -6.82 -18.54
C GLY A 123 2.86 -8.23 -17.95
N THR A 124 1.86 -8.77 -17.25
CA THR A 124 1.96 -10.03 -16.54
C THR A 124 2.13 -11.19 -17.53
N GLN A 125 3.21 -11.96 -17.38
CA GLN A 125 3.39 -13.21 -18.13
C GLN A 125 2.39 -14.27 -17.64
N ASP A 126 1.96 -15.17 -18.53
CA ASP A 126 0.97 -16.22 -18.22
C ASP A 126 -0.30 -15.67 -17.58
N ALA A 127 -0.78 -14.52 -18.09
CA ALA A 127 -1.85 -13.72 -17.51
C ALA A 127 -3.12 -14.54 -17.16
N GLU A 128 -3.55 -15.46 -18.04
CA GLU A 128 -4.73 -16.30 -17.80
C GLU A 128 -4.54 -17.21 -16.59
N ALA A 129 -3.44 -17.92 -16.50
CA ALA A 129 -3.15 -18.81 -15.39
C ALA A 129 -3.04 -18.04 -14.07
N ARG A 130 -2.44 -16.82 -14.10
CA ARG A 130 -2.36 -15.96 -12.94
C ARG A 130 -3.71 -15.39 -12.51
N VAL A 131 -4.55 -15.02 -13.45
CA VAL A 131 -5.92 -14.56 -13.19
C VAL A 131 -6.75 -15.68 -12.54
N ASP A 132 -6.69 -16.91 -13.08
CA ASP A 132 -7.39 -18.05 -12.51
C ASP A 132 -6.91 -18.35 -11.10
N ARG A 133 -5.62 -18.34 -10.89
CA ARG A 133 -5.00 -18.54 -9.59
C ARG A 133 -5.41 -17.45 -8.58
N ALA A 134 -5.32 -16.18 -8.97
CA ALA A 134 -5.67 -15.06 -8.09
C ALA A 134 -7.15 -15.10 -7.68
N LEU A 135 -8.06 -15.48 -8.60
CA LEU A 135 -9.48 -15.66 -8.29
C LEU A 135 -9.70 -16.81 -7.30
N ALA A 136 -8.96 -17.91 -7.47
CA ALA A 136 -9.04 -19.05 -6.55
C ALA A 136 -8.50 -18.67 -5.16
N ASP A 137 -7.35 -17.99 -5.10
CA ASP A 137 -6.70 -17.57 -3.86
C ASP A 137 -7.59 -16.63 -3.02
N VAL A 138 -8.50 -15.86 -3.65
CA VAL A 138 -9.46 -15.00 -2.92
C VAL A 138 -10.87 -15.62 -2.78
N GLY A 139 -11.04 -16.90 -3.15
CA GLY A 139 -12.31 -17.62 -3.02
C GLY A 139 -13.41 -17.18 -4.01
N LEU A 140 -13.02 -16.66 -5.19
CA LEU A 140 -13.97 -16.17 -6.21
C LEU A 140 -13.88 -16.91 -7.55
N ALA A 141 -13.27 -18.09 -7.60
CA ALA A 141 -13.11 -18.87 -8.83
C ALA A 141 -14.47 -19.17 -9.53
N GLU A 142 -15.49 -19.59 -8.76
CA GLU A 142 -16.83 -19.91 -9.31
C GLU A 142 -17.61 -18.66 -9.74
N ARG A 143 -17.26 -17.49 -9.21
CA ARG A 143 -17.88 -16.20 -9.51
C ARG A 143 -17.07 -15.37 -10.53
N ALA A 144 -16.07 -15.98 -11.15
CA ALA A 144 -15.15 -15.31 -12.07
C ALA A 144 -15.85 -14.62 -13.26
N ARG A 145 -17.00 -15.13 -13.69
CA ARG A 145 -17.80 -14.64 -14.84
C ARG A 145 -18.93 -13.69 -14.45
N ASP A 146 -19.14 -13.46 -13.15
CA ASP A 146 -20.16 -12.53 -12.67
C ASP A 146 -19.63 -11.10 -12.74
N ARG A 147 -20.53 -10.15 -13.02
CA ARG A 147 -20.20 -8.72 -13.06
C ARG A 147 -19.85 -8.22 -11.65
N VAL A 148 -18.82 -7.41 -11.56
CA VAL A 148 -18.40 -6.80 -10.28
C VAL A 148 -19.47 -5.86 -9.73
N GLY A 149 -20.30 -5.26 -10.60
CA GLY A 149 -21.45 -4.46 -10.19
C GLY A 149 -22.42 -5.18 -9.25
N ASP A 150 -22.57 -6.51 -9.42
CA ASP A 150 -23.48 -7.35 -8.63
C ASP A 150 -22.83 -7.91 -7.35
N PHE A 151 -21.58 -7.56 -7.07
CA PHE A 151 -20.84 -8.06 -5.94
C PHE A 151 -21.11 -7.25 -4.67
N SER A 152 -21.10 -7.94 -3.51
CA SER A 152 -21.04 -7.28 -2.22
C SER A 152 -19.74 -6.47 -2.06
N ALA A 153 -19.70 -5.53 -1.11
CA ALA A 153 -18.50 -4.75 -0.82
C ALA A 153 -17.29 -5.66 -0.48
N GLY A 154 -17.52 -6.75 0.28
CA GLY A 154 -16.49 -7.74 0.59
C GLY A 154 -15.98 -8.50 -0.64
N MET A 155 -16.87 -8.92 -1.53
CA MET A 155 -16.47 -9.57 -2.78
C MET A 155 -15.69 -8.62 -3.69
N ARG A 156 -16.09 -7.35 -3.82
CA ARG A 156 -15.33 -6.32 -4.55
C ARG A 156 -13.93 -6.15 -3.96
N LYS A 157 -13.82 -6.13 -2.63
CA LYS A 157 -12.53 -6.04 -1.92
C LYS A 157 -11.64 -7.25 -2.23
N ARG A 158 -12.22 -8.47 -2.24
CA ARG A 158 -11.51 -9.70 -2.62
C ARG A 158 -11.01 -9.66 -4.07
N VAL A 159 -11.77 -9.12 -5.04
CA VAL A 159 -11.28 -8.89 -6.43
C VAL A 159 -10.13 -7.89 -6.44
N ALA A 160 -10.21 -6.81 -5.65
CA ALA A 160 -9.13 -5.83 -5.55
C ALA A 160 -7.85 -6.45 -4.93
N LEU A 161 -7.98 -7.38 -3.98
CA LEU A 161 -6.86 -8.17 -3.46
C LEU A 161 -6.28 -9.12 -4.51
N ALA A 162 -7.15 -9.81 -5.27
CA ALA A 162 -6.71 -10.66 -6.38
C ALA A 162 -5.87 -9.85 -7.40
N ARG A 163 -6.25 -8.61 -7.67
CA ARG A 163 -5.48 -7.71 -8.55
C ARG A 163 -4.06 -7.46 -8.03
N ILE A 164 -3.87 -7.33 -6.72
CA ILE A 164 -2.54 -7.18 -6.11
C ILE A 164 -1.67 -8.41 -6.37
N LEU A 165 -2.26 -9.60 -6.36
CA LEU A 165 -1.56 -10.88 -6.57
C LEU A 165 -1.10 -11.11 -8.01
N LEU A 166 -1.59 -10.33 -8.98
CA LEU A 166 -1.16 -10.44 -10.38
C LEU A 166 0.26 -9.93 -10.62
N GLY A 167 0.71 -8.97 -9.82
CA GLY A 167 2.02 -8.35 -9.94
C GLY A 167 3.07 -9.02 -9.06
N ASN A 168 4.33 -8.56 -9.22
CA ASN A 168 5.48 -8.96 -8.39
C ASN A 168 5.98 -7.72 -7.63
N ALA A 169 5.10 -7.12 -6.82
CA ALA A 169 5.45 -5.93 -6.06
C ALA A 169 6.52 -6.21 -5.00
N SER A 170 7.47 -5.30 -4.85
CA SER A 170 8.44 -5.29 -3.74
C SER A 170 7.90 -4.51 -2.53
N VAL A 171 6.95 -3.61 -2.77
CA VAL A 171 6.27 -2.82 -1.72
C VAL A 171 4.76 -2.91 -1.90
N VAL A 172 4.05 -3.27 -0.84
CA VAL A 172 2.58 -3.34 -0.80
C VAL A 172 2.05 -2.27 0.13
N LEU A 173 1.11 -1.49 -0.36
CA LEU A 173 0.46 -0.39 0.36
C LEU A 173 -1.01 -0.75 0.57
N LEU A 174 -1.46 -0.83 1.81
CA LEU A 174 -2.82 -1.25 2.16
C LEU A 174 -3.54 -0.13 2.94
N ASP A 175 -4.63 0.37 2.38
CA ASP A 175 -5.47 1.39 3.01
C ASP A 175 -6.77 0.75 3.50
N GLU A 176 -6.92 0.58 4.81
CA GLU A 176 -8.02 -0.07 5.49
C GLU A 176 -8.34 -1.46 4.90
N PRO A 177 -7.37 -2.41 4.88
CA PRO A 177 -7.57 -3.69 4.22
C PRO A 177 -8.69 -4.53 4.84
N TYR A 178 -8.92 -4.42 6.13
CA TYR A 178 -9.92 -5.20 6.87
C TYR A 178 -11.36 -4.64 6.72
N ALA A 179 -11.52 -3.42 6.25
CA ALA A 179 -12.84 -2.79 6.11
C ALA A 179 -13.74 -3.56 5.13
N ALA A 180 -15.02 -3.71 5.49
CA ALA A 180 -16.07 -4.34 4.68
C ALA A 180 -15.86 -5.85 4.36
N LEU A 181 -14.96 -6.53 5.06
CA LEU A 181 -14.74 -7.97 4.94
C LEU A 181 -15.49 -8.75 6.01
N ASP A 182 -15.96 -9.93 5.64
CA ASP A 182 -16.48 -10.98 6.53
C ASP A 182 -15.33 -11.80 7.17
N GLY A 183 -15.67 -12.77 8.01
CA GLY A 183 -14.65 -13.59 8.72
C GLY A 183 -13.65 -14.29 7.78
N GLU A 184 -14.09 -14.79 6.63
CA GLU A 184 -13.19 -15.39 5.64
C GLU A 184 -12.29 -14.36 4.97
N GLY A 185 -12.85 -13.18 4.63
CA GLY A 185 -12.09 -12.08 4.05
C GLY A 185 -11.05 -11.51 5.02
N LEU A 186 -11.37 -11.47 6.32
CA LEU A 186 -10.40 -11.09 7.36
C LEU A 186 -9.22 -12.07 7.41
N GLY A 187 -9.51 -13.38 7.40
CA GLY A 187 -8.47 -14.43 7.37
C GLY A 187 -7.61 -14.38 6.10
N LEU A 188 -8.17 -13.96 4.97
CA LEU A 188 -7.43 -13.74 3.73
C LEU A 188 -6.36 -12.66 3.87
N ILE A 189 -6.67 -11.54 4.53
CA ILE A 189 -5.67 -10.48 4.77
C ILE A 189 -4.54 -11.00 5.65
N ASP A 190 -4.87 -11.73 6.72
CA ASP A 190 -3.88 -12.31 7.63
C ASP A 190 -2.91 -13.24 6.87
N GLN A 191 -3.43 -14.15 6.03
CA GLN A 191 -2.63 -15.05 5.21
C GLN A 191 -1.76 -14.29 4.19
N LEU A 192 -2.26 -13.20 3.61
CA LEU A 192 -1.50 -12.35 2.69
C LEU A 192 -0.33 -11.67 3.40
N LEU A 193 -0.55 -11.13 4.60
CA LEU A 193 0.52 -10.49 5.39
C LEU A 193 1.63 -11.51 5.73
N GLU A 194 1.27 -12.72 6.13
CA GLU A 194 2.23 -13.81 6.37
C GLU A 194 3.00 -14.20 5.10
N ALA A 195 2.29 -14.36 3.97
CA ALA A 195 2.89 -14.72 2.71
C ALA A 195 3.87 -13.65 2.20
N TRP A 196 3.51 -12.36 2.28
CA TRP A 196 4.40 -11.26 1.90
C TRP A 196 5.62 -11.17 2.81
N ARG A 197 5.43 -11.35 4.12
CA ARG A 197 6.54 -11.40 5.07
C ARG A 197 7.52 -12.53 4.76
N ALA A 198 6.99 -13.73 4.45
CA ALA A 198 7.82 -14.91 4.13
C ALA A 198 8.71 -14.72 2.90
N VAL A 199 8.27 -13.92 1.91
CA VAL A 199 9.04 -13.62 0.70
C VAL A 199 9.76 -12.27 0.76
N GLY A 200 9.73 -11.58 1.90
CA GLY A 200 10.47 -10.34 2.15
C GLY A 200 9.90 -9.12 1.42
N VAL A 201 8.61 -9.08 1.15
CA VAL A 201 7.92 -7.88 0.62
C VAL A 201 7.76 -6.85 1.75
N THR A 202 8.01 -5.59 1.44
CA THR A 202 7.73 -4.49 2.37
C THR A 202 6.24 -4.16 2.37
N VAL A 203 5.62 -4.05 3.54
CA VAL A 203 4.18 -3.75 3.62
C VAL A 203 3.94 -2.54 4.51
N LEU A 204 3.19 -1.54 4.01
CA LEU A 204 2.66 -0.44 4.81
C LEU A 204 1.14 -0.60 4.90
N VAL A 205 0.63 -0.69 6.13
CA VAL A 205 -0.80 -0.91 6.39
C VAL A 205 -1.38 0.24 7.19
N ALA A 206 -2.29 1.02 6.61
CA ALA A 206 -3.12 1.93 7.36
C ALA A 206 -4.40 1.19 7.80
N SER A 207 -4.63 1.07 9.09
CA SER A 207 -5.82 0.40 9.62
C SER A 207 -6.23 0.95 10.98
N HIS A 208 -7.53 0.86 11.27
CA HIS A 208 -8.11 1.06 12.59
C HIS A 208 -8.22 -0.25 13.39
N ALA A 209 -8.10 -1.41 12.73
CA ALA A 209 -8.12 -2.73 13.37
C ALA A 209 -6.73 -3.09 13.93
N THR A 210 -6.22 -2.27 14.86
CA THR A 210 -4.85 -2.36 15.37
C THR A 210 -4.58 -3.68 16.08
N GLU A 211 -5.49 -4.16 16.92
CA GLU A 211 -5.34 -5.43 17.67
C GLU A 211 -5.16 -6.63 16.74
N ARG A 212 -5.88 -6.66 15.61
CA ARG A 212 -5.76 -7.73 14.64
C ARG A 212 -4.46 -7.64 13.83
N LEU A 213 -4.01 -6.42 13.56
CA LEU A 213 -2.82 -6.16 12.75
C LEU A 213 -1.52 -6.39 13.55
N GLU A 214 -1.55 -6.14 14.87
CA GLU A 214 -0.38 -6.16 15.76
C GLU A 214 0.52 -7.41 15.61
N PRO A 215 -0.01 -8.67 15.51
CA PRO A 215 0.83 -9.87 15.37
C PRO A 215 1.70 -9.90 14.11
N TYR A 216 1.33 -9.11 13.09
CA TYR A 216 1.99 -9.07 11.79
C TYR A 216 2.99 -7.92 11.66
N LEU A 217 2.97 -6.95 12.60
CA LEU A 217 3.81 -5.76 12.53
C LEU A 217 5.22 -6.02 13.03
N ASP A 218 6.21 -5.53 12.27
CA ASP A 218 7.58 -5.34 12.76
C ASP A 218 7.73 -3.99 13.49
N GLY A 219 6.94 -2.98 13.06
CA GLY A 219 6.94 -1.67 13.67
C GLY A 219 5.72 -0.85 13.30
N SER A 220 5.60 0.33 13.86
CA SER A 220 4.49 1.24 13.61
C SER A 220 4.91 2.70 13.59
N VAL A 221 4.15 3.50 12.86
CA VAL A 221 4.25 4.96 12.78
C VAL A 221 2.90 5.55 13.16
N VAL A 222 2.87 6.42 14.13
CA VAL A 222 1.67 7.18 14.50
C VAL A 222 1.72 8.53 13.79
N LEU A 223 0.68 8.82 13.03
CA LEU A 223 0.47 10.12 12.39
C LEU A 223 -0.56 10.94 13.17
N GLU A 224 -0.25 12.21 13.42
CA GLU A 224 -1.15 13.19 14.00
C GLU A 224 -1.06 14.51 13.21
N ARG A 225 -2.20 14.98 12.70
CA ARG A 225 -2.28 16.25 11.95
C ARG A 225 -1.24 16.38 10.83
N GLY A 226 -1.00 15.26 10.13
CA GLY A 226 -0.05 15.22 9.02
C GLY A 226 1.43 15.17 9.41
N LEU A 227 1.76 14.94 10.66
CA LEU A 227 3.12 14.78 11.17
C LEU A 227 3.31 13.39 11.80
N VAL A 228 4.56 12.94 11.87
CA VAL A 228 4.94 11.74 12.65
C VAL A 228 4.99 12.15 14.11
N SER A 229 4.14 11.56 14.98
CA SER A 229 4.12 11.80 16.42
C SER A 229 4.89 10.74 17.20
N ALA A 230 4.90 9.49 16.73
CA ALA A 230 5.64 8.41 17.35
C ALA A 230 6.05 7.33 16.32
N VAL A 231 7.13 6.64 16.65
CA VAL A 231 7.61 5.45 15.91
C VAL A 231 7.95 4.38 16.93
N ALA A 232 7.54 3.13 16.68
CA ALA A 232 7.82 1.99 17.55
C ALA A 232 8.20 0.74 16.74
N GLY A 233 8.92 -0.18 17.36
CA GLY A 233 9.32 -1.47 16.75
C GLY A 233 10.61 -1.38 15.95
N SER A 234 10.83 -2.35 15.06
CA SER A 234 12.06 -2.50 14.28
C SER A 234 11.82 -2.21 12.79
N GLY A 235 12.89 -1.84 12.07
CA GLY A 235 12.85 -1.62 10.62
C GLY A 235 12.07 -0.37 10.20
N VAL A 236 11.77 0.51 11.14
CA VAL A 236 11.15 1.82 10.86
C VAL A 236 11.79 2.88 11.76
N ALA A 237 12.04 4.07 11.21
CA ALA A 237 12.63 5.19 11.92
C ALA A 237 12.06 6.53 11.43
N SER A 238 11.89 7.47 12.37
CA SER A 238 11.73 8.88 12.01
C SER A 238 13.09 9.44 11.61
N LEU A 239 13.13 10.19 10.52
CA LEU A 239 14.33 10.87 10.06
C LEU A 239 14.32 12.33 10.55
N PRO A 240 15.49 12.92 10.85
CA PRO A 240 15.54 14.33 11.17
C PRO A 240 15.06 15.16 9.97
N PRO A 241 14.33 16.26 10.20
CA PRO A 241 13.93 17.17 9.14
C PRO A 241 15.17 17.75 8.45
N THR A 242 15.13 17.86 7.14
CA THR A 242 16.20 18.51 6.35
C THR A 242 16.03 20.03 6.31
N LEU A 243 14.82 20.51 6.56
CA LEU A 243 14.52 21.94 6.70
C LEU A 243 14.56 22.33 8.18
N PRO A 244 15.05 23.53 8.53
CA PRO A 244 15.05 24.01 9.91
C PRO A 244 13.61 24.00 10.48
N VAL A 245 13.48 23.44 11.68
CA VAL A 245 12.22 23.43 12.43
C VAL A 245 11.73 24.89 12.59
N GLY A 246 10.54 25.20 12.10
CA GLY A 246 9.99 26.56 12.12
C GLY A 246 9.60 27.12 10.75
N ARG A 247 9.98 26.44 9.67
CA ARG A 247 9.51 26.76 8.31
C ARG A 247 8.46 25.76 7.85
N THR A 248 7.29 25.80 8.46
CA THR A 248 6.10 25.22 7.83
C THR A 248 5.79 26.00 6.55
N PRO A 249 5.24 25.38 5.51
CA PRO A 249 4.86 26.10 4.27
C PRO A 249 4.01 27.36 4.50
N ALA A 250 3.26 27.42 5.61
CA ALA A 250 2.48 28.59 6.01
C ALA A 250 3.32 29.76 6.56
N SER A 251 4.58 29.54 7.00
CA SER A 251 5.43 30.60 7.58
C SER A 251 6.42 31.21 6.57
N THR A 252 6.53 30.68 5.35
CA THR A 252 7.51 31.12 4.35
C THR A 252 6.93 31.95 3.21
N GLY A 253 5.74 32.53 3.33
CA GLY A 253 5.27 33.50 2.32
C GLY A 253 5.19 32.98 0.87
N TRP A 254 4.96 31.69 0.67
CA TRP A 254 4.81 31.07 -0.66
C TRP A 254 3.41 31.33 -1.29
N LEU A 255 2.74 32.40 -0.84
CA LEU A 255 1.56 32.96 -1.46
C LEU A 255 1.97 34.22 -2.24
N ALA A 256 2.59 34.03 -3.39
CA ALA A 256 2.70 35.00 -4.44
C ALA A 256 2.60 34.27 -5.79
#